data_ab74b74984213dbbff09b36bccd8319d
#
_entry.id   ab74b74984213dbbff09b36bccd8319d
#
_cell.length_a   1.000
_cell.length_b   1.000
_cell.length_c   1.000
_cell.angle_alpha   90.00
_cell.angle_beta   90.00
_cell.angle_gamma   90.00
#
_symmetry.space_group_name_H-M   'P 1'
#
loop_
_entity.id
_entity.type
_entity.pdbx_description
1 polymer ?
#
loop_
_entity_poly.entity_id
_entity_poly.type
_entity_poly.pdbx_seq_one_letter_code
_entity_poly.pdbx_strand_id
1 'polypeptide(L)'
;GKINMTANYWDRETFGAQIQASRGMHRNGRVYDEHPLIDKLNQMVAHFEAGEIEQLTTYFAADATFNRLSTMGETPLTLEERIETWNASVAQNSVRDLVQYGYPDAVYYARSDSWTVYSWWWANNTNAETGEVTKKFLHLVHNFNSEGKVTSEGVYLQQ
;
A
#
# COMPACT_ATOMS: atom_id res chain seq x y z
N GLY A 1 9.59 -11.03 49.52
CA GLY A 1 8.48 -11.99 49.58
C GLY A 1 8.62 -13.02 48.47
N LYS A 2 8.48 -14.29 48.80
CA LYS A 2 8.46 -15.38 47.82
C LYS A 2 7.01 -15.51 47.30
N ILE A 3 6.83 -15.56 45.99
CA ILE A 3 5.52 -15.89 45.40
C ILE A 3 5.26 -17.38 45.65
N ASN A 4 4.32 -17.71 46.53
CA ASN A 4 4.06 -19.09 46.92
C ASN A 4 2.96 -19.77 46.05
N MET A 5 2.25 -19.02 45.21
CA MET A 5 1.23 -19.56 44.33
C MET A 5 1.02 -18.66 43.12
N THR A 6 1.11 -19.24 41.94
CA THR A 6 0.64 -18.66 40.69
C THR A 6 -0.62 -19.39 40.28
N ALA A 7 -1.76 -18.72 40.34
CA ALA A 7 -3.00 -19.27 39.76
C ALA A 7 -3.03 -18.85 38.28
N ASN A 8 -2.76 -19.80 37.39
CA ASN A 8 -2.91 -19.61 35.96
C ASN A 8 -4.38 -19.93 35.63
N TYR A 9 -5.19 -18.89 35.44
CA TYR A 9 -6.53 -19.01 34.89
C TYR A 9 -6.40 -19.16 33.34
N TRP A 10 -6.02 -20.35 32.91
CA TRP A 10 -6.08 -20.71 31.50
C TRP A 10 -7.36 -21.47 31.26
N ASP A 11 -8.27 -20.87 30.53
CA ASP A 11 -9.30 -21.66 29.87
C ASP A 11 -8.61 -22.53 28.81
N ARG A 12 -8.54 -23.83 29.07
CA ARG A 12 -7.85 -24.78 28.21
C ARG A 12 -8.46 -24.87 26.81
N GLU A 13 -9.76 -24.61 26.66
CA GLU A 13 -10.43 -24.61 25.37
C GLU A 13 -10.07 -23.37 24.59
N THR A 14 -10.14 -22.19 25.21
CA THR A 14 -9.73 -20.92 24.58
C THR A 14 -8.25 -20.90 24.26
N PHE A 15 -7.38 -21.41 25.15
CA PHE A 15 -5.95 -21.50 24.89
C PHE A 15 -5.64 -22.52 23.79
N GLY A 16 -6.28 -23.70 23.79
CA GLY A 16 -6.16 -24.70 22.74
C GLY A 16 -6.64 -24.16 21.39
N ALA A 17 -7.76 -23.43 21.37
CA ALA A 17 -8.27 -22.78 20.18
C ALA A 17 -7.33 -21.67 19.68
N GLN A 18 -6.73 -20.89 20.56
CA GLN A 18 -5.74 -19.86 20.21
C GLN A 18 -4.44 -20.48 19.66
N ILE A 19 -3.95 -21.59 20.25
CA ILE A 19 -2.80 -22.31 19.70
C ILE A 19 -3.12 -22.94 18.35
N GLN A 20 -4.31 -23.52 18.18
CA GLN A 20 -4.75 -24.06 16.89
C GLN A 20 -4.98 -22.94 15.87
N ALA A 21 -5.57 -21.83 16.27
CA ALA A 21 -5.69 -20.64 15.45
C ALA A 21 -4.32 -20.09 15.06
N SER A 22 -3.35 -20.01 16.00
CA SER A 22 -1.98 -19.59 15.71
C SER A 22 -1.26 -20.51 14.71
N ARG A 23 -1.54 -21.80 14.75
CA ARG A 23 -0.94 -22.79 13.83
C ARG A 23 -1.63 -22.86 12.46
N GLY A 24 -2.92 -22.52 12.37
CA GLY A 24 -3.72 -22.64 11.17
C GLY A 24 -4.10 -21.32 10.50
N MET A 25 -4.50 -20.31 11.27
CA MET A 25 -5.08 -19.07 10.76
C MET A 25 -4.08 -17.92 10.58
N HIS A 26 -2.98 -17.88 11.34
CA HIS A 26 -1.94 -16.83 11.20
C HIS A 26 -1.03 -17.03 9.98
N ARG A 27 -1.25 -18.05 9.17
CA ARG A 27 -0.53 -18.24 7.89
C ARG A 27 -1.23 -17.58 6.71
N ASN A 28 -2.22 -16.71 6.94
CA ASN A 28 -2.88 -16.04 5.83
C ASN A 28 -2.00 -14.94 5.21
N GLY A 29 -1.11 -14.34 5.99
CA GLY A 29 -0.17 -13.34 5.48
C GLY A 29 1.28 -13.81 5.68
N ARG A 30 2.08 -13.86 4.60
CA ARG A 30 3.54 -13.98 4.65
C ARG A 30 4.12 -12.67 4.17
N VAL A 31 4.98 -12.07 4.99
CA VAL A 31 5.65 -10.80 4.69
C VAL A 31 6.99 -11.09 4.05
N TYR A 32 7.32 -10.34 3.01
CA TYR A 32 8.58 -10.38 2.28
C TYR A 32 9.10 -8.95 2.16
N ASP A 33 10.32 -8.71 2.57
CA ASP A 33 11.07 -7.45 2.42
C ASP A 33 11.83 -7.38 1.08
N GLU A 34 12.04 -8.53 0.42
CA GLU A 34 12.56 -8.65 -0.93
C GLU A 34 11.57 -9.44 -1.80
N HIS A 35 10.97 -8.78 -2.79
CA HIS A 35 10.01 -9.43 -3.70
C HIS A 35 9.91 -8.64 -5.03
N PRO A 36 9.75 -9.29 -6.20
CA PRO A 36 9.63 -8.60 -7.50
C PRO A 36 8.49 -7.57 -7.58
N LEU A 37 7.45 -7.69 -6.78
CA LEU A 37 6.38 -6.68 -6.71
C LEU A 37 6.82 -5.40 -6.01
N ILE A 38 7.83 -5.45 -5.12
CA ILE A 38 8.46 -4.27 -4.54
C ILE A 38 9.26 -3.53 -5.60
N ASP A 39 10.03 -4.25 -6.42
CA ASP A 39 10.77 -3.65 -7.55
C ASP A 39 9.81 -2.99 -8.55
N LYS A 40 8.67 -3.65 -8.80
CA LYS A 40 7.62 -3.11 -9.65
C LYS A 40 7.02 -1.83 -9.07
N LEU A 41 6.74 -1.79 -7.76
CA LEU A 41 6.29 -0.58 -7.08
C LEU A 41 7.29 0.56 -7.23
N ASN A 42 8.58 0.30 -7.04
CA ASN A 42 9.63 1.31 -7.18
C ASN A 42 9.70 1.86 -8.62
N GLN A 43 9.49 1.02 -9.63
CA GLN A 43 9.39 1.44 -11.03
C GLN A 43 8.15 2.32 -11.26
N MET A 44 7.00 1.96 -10.68
CA MET A 44 5.78 2.77 -10.76
C MET A 44 5.99 4.16 -10.16
N VAL A 45 6.66 4.24 -9.02
CA VAL A 45 7.02 5.51 -8.36
C VAL A 45 7.94 6.32 -9.28
N ALA A 46 9.00 5.73 -9.83
CA ALA A 46 9.92 6.41 -10.73
C ALA A 46 9.21 6.98 -11.98
N HIS A 47 8.29 6.22 -12.60
CA HIS A 47 7.49 6.72 -13.72
C HIS A 47 6.59 7.90 -13.33
N PHE A 48 5.98 7.84 -12.14
CA PHE A 48 5.17 8.96 -11.64
C PHE A 48 6.02 10.22 -11.40
N GLU A 49 7.19 10.09 -10.78
CA GLU A 49 8.13 11.20 -10.55
C GLU A 49 8.59 11.82 -11.86
N ALA A 50 8.90 11.00 -12.86
CA ALA A 50 9.28 11.42 -14.21
C ALA A 50 8.10 12.03 -15.02
N GLY A 51 6.86 11.84 -14.58
CA GLY A 51 5.67 12.27 -15.32
C GLY A 51 5.32 11.34 -16.49
N GLU A 52 5.84 10.13 -16.50
CA GLU A 52 5.64 9.12 -17.54
C GLU A 52 4.34 8.32 -17.29
N ILE A 53 3.20 9.02 -17.36
CA ILE A 53 1.90 8.46 -16.97
C ILE A 53 1.46 7.29 -17.86
N GLU A 54 1.80 7.30 -19.14
CA GLU A 54 1.51 6.18 -20.05
C GLU A 54 2.22 4.90 -19.58
N GLN A 55 3.50 4.99 -19.20
CA GLN A 55 4.27 3.86 -18.68
C GLN A 55 3.72 3.41 -17.33
N LEU A 56 3.44 4.35 -16.44
CA LEU A 56 2.82 4.08 -15.14
C LEU A 56 1.51 3.29 -15.31
N THR A 57 0.66 3.68 -16.25
CA THR A 57 -0.64 3.05 -16.51
C THR A 57 -0.50 1.57 -16.87
N THR A 58 0.60 1.17 -17.50
CA THR A 58 0.82 -0.23 -17.90
C THR A 58 0.92 -1.21 -16.74
N TYR A 59 1.15 -0.75 -15.52
CA TYR A 59 1.23 -1.60 -14.32
C TYR A 59 -0.14 -1.98 -13.76
N PHE A 60 -1.21 -1.31 -14.19
CA PHE A 60 -2.56 -1.51 -13.67
C PHE A 60 -3.40 -2.42 -14.56
N ALA A 61 -4.33 -3.15 -13.94
CA ALA A 61 -5.39 -3.84 -14.65
C ALA A 61 -6.39 -2.81 -15.21
N ALA A 62 -7.06 -3.12 -16.31
CA ALA A 62 -8.00 -2.20 -16.95
C ALA A 62 -9.19 -1.83 -16.05
N ASP A 63 -9.56 -2.73 -15.14
CA ASP A 63 -10.63 -2.58 -14.16
C ASP A 63 -10.11 -2.19 -12.76
N ALA A 64 -8.89 -1.70 -12.67
CA ALA A 64 -8.29 -1.28 -11.40
C ALA A 64 -9.12 -0.17 -10.72
N THR A 65 -9.21 -0.24 -9.39
CA THR A 65 -9.95 0.71 -8.56
C THR A 65 -9.03 1.49 -7.63
N PHE A 66 -9.41 2.75 -7.35
CA PHE A 66 -8.57 3.66 -6.56
C PHE A 66 -9.35 4.28 -5.43
N ASN A 67 -8.89 4.05 -4.20
CA ASN A 67 -9.52 4.52 -2.97
C ASN A 67 -8.64 5.55 -2.26
N ARG A 68 -9.26 6.56 -1.66
CA ARG A 68 -8.61 7.51 -0.76
C ARG A 68 -9.28 7.45 0.61
N LEU A 69 -8.50 7.63 1.67
CA LEU A 69 -9.05 7.65 3.03
C LEU A 69 -10.09 8.78 3.19
N SER A 70 -9.86 9.94 2.57
CA SER A 70 -10.78 11.09 2.61
C SER A 70 -12.14 10.83 1.96
N THR A 71 -12.24 9.79 1.13
CA THR A 71 -13.46 9.42 0.39
C THR A 71 -13.93 8.01 0.75
N MET A 72 -13.57 7.51 1.95
CA MET A 72 -14.04 6.20 2.42
C MET A 72 -15.57 6.16 2.45
N GLY A 73 -16.13 5.17 1.73
CA GLY A 73 -17.57 5.00 1.57
C GLY A 73 -18.13 5.61 0.28
N GLU A 74 -17.33 6.35 -0.48
CA GLU A 74 -17.67 6.79 -1.85
C GLU A 74 -17.31 5.70 -2.87
N THR A 75 -17.82 5.87 -4.10
CA THR A 75 -17.41 5.00 -5.21
C THR A 75 -15.94 5.20 -5.52
N PRO A 76 -15.12 4.11 -5.59
CA PRO A 76 -13.74 4.21 -5.98
C PRO A 76 -13.58 4.84 -7.37
N LEU A 77 -12.47 5.55 -7.58
CA LEU A 77 -12.16 6.04 -8.93
C LEU A 77 -11.80 4.87 -9.84
N THR A 78 -12.14 5.03 -11.11
CA THR A 78 -11.67 4.16 -12.20
C THR A 78 -10.22 4.47 -12.57
N LEU A 79 -9.61 3.61 -13.40
CA LEU A 79 -8.27 3.87 -13.92
C LEU A 79 -8.23 5.15 -14.77
N GLU A 80 -9.25 5.41 -15.59
CA GLU A 80 -9.36 6.62 -16.41
C GLU A 80 -9.38 7.89 -15.55
N GLU A 81 -10.24 7.95 -14.54
CA GLU A 81 -10.30 9.07 -13.59
C GLU A 81 -9.00 9.25 -12.81
N ARG A 82 -8.31 8.13 -12.51
CA ARG A 82 -7.02 8.18 -11.83
C ARG A 82 -5.94 8.76 -12.74
N ILE A 83 -5.90 8.40 -14.01
CA ILE A 83 -4.99 8.96 -15.01
C ILE A 83 -5.18 10.49 -15.10
N GLU A 84 -6.40 10.97 -15.10
CA GLU A 84 -6.70 12.42 -15.08
C GLU A 84 -6.09 13.09 -13.84
N THR A 85 -6.21 12.47 -12.66
CA THR A 85 -5.61 13.02 -11.43
C THR A 85 -4.09 13.02 -11.45
N TRP A 86 -3.44 12.00 -12.05
CA TRP A 86 -1.98 11.96 -12.21
C TRP A 86 -1.52 13.05 -13.20
N ASN A 87 -2.18 13.17 -14.35
CA ASN A 87 -1.88 14.21 -15.34
C ASN A 87 -2.03 15.63 -14.74
N ALA A 88 -3.09 15.87 -13.96
CA ALA A 88 -3.26 17.14 -13.25
C ALA A 88 -2.11 17.39 -12.26
N SER A 89 -1.66 16.37 -11.53
CA SER A 89 -0.52 16.48 -10.62
C SER A 89 0.78 16.80 -11.38
N VAL A 90 0.99 16.18 -12.54
CA VAL A 90 2.16 16.45 -13.41
C VAL A 90 2.13 17.88 -13.94
N ALA A 91 0.97 18.36 -14.36
CA ALA A 91 0.81 19.73 -14.85
C ALA A 91 0.99 20.78 -13.75
N GLN A 92 0.54 20.48 -12.53
CA GLN A 92 0.58 21.42 -11.40
C GLN A 92 1.98 21.51 -10.74
N ASN A 93 2.77 20.44 -10.78
CA ASN A 93 4.03 20.34 -10.03
C ASN A 93 5.21 20.13 -10.97
N SER A 94 6.21 21.01 -10.87
CA SER A 94 7.49 20.87 -11.59
C SER A 94 8.38 19.77 -11.00
N VAL A 95 8.22 19.49 -9.69
CA VAL A 95 8.91 18.41 -8.99
C VAL A 95 7.87 17.55 -8.26
N ARG A 96 8.01 16.25 -8.38
CA ARG A 96 7.26 15.21 -7.67
C ARG A 96 8.28 14.20 -7.17
N ASP A 97 8.67 14.34 -5.92
CA ASP A 97 9.72 13.53 -5.30
C ASP A 97 9.08 12.68 -4.18
N LEU A 98 9.19 11.37 -4.30
CA LEU A 98 8.66 10.38 -3.36
C LEU A 98 9.80 9.69 -2.62
N VAL A 99 10.16 10.24 -1.46
CA VAL A 99 11.21 9.66 -0.61
C VAL A 99 10.63 8.53 0.22
N GLN A 100 11.13 7.33 -0.01
CA GLN A 100 10.70 6.14 0.73
C GLN A 100 10.99 6.28 2.22
N TYR A 101 10.00 5.91 3.05
CA TYR A 101 10.12 5.83 4.50
C TYR A 101 10.00 4.38 4.95
N GLY A 102 11.06 3.84 5.55
CA GLY A 102 11.14 2.43 5.90
C GLY A 102 11.33 1.53 4.67
N TYR A 103 10.80 0.32 4.76
CA TYR A 103 10.85 -0.69 3.69
C TYR A 103 9.43 -1.01 3.22
N PRO A 104 9.18 -1.15 1.91
CA PRO A 104 7.94 -1.73 1.43
C PRO A 104 7.84 -3.19 1.84
N ASP A 105 6.65 -3.61 2.23
CA ASP A 105 6.35 -4.99 2.58
C ASP A 105 5.45 -5.62 1.51
N ALA A 106 5.90 -6.71 0.89
CA ALA A 106 5.04 -7.53 0.06
C ALA A 106 4.42 -8.64 0.92
N VAL A 107 3.09 -8.70 0.97
CA VAL A 107 2.36 -9.67 1.79
C VAL A 107 1.57 -10.61 0.89
N TYR A 108 1.83 -11.90 1.01
CA TYR A 108 1.06 -12.93 0.33
C TYR A 108 -0.08 -13.43 1.25
N TYR A 109 -1.30 -13.37 0.75
CA TYR A 109 -2.49 -13.85 1.42
C TYR A 109 -2.93 -15.20 0.85
N ALA A 110 -2.57 -16.29 1.53
CA ALA A 110 -2.78 -17.66 1.06
C ALA A 110 -4.27 -18.04 0.87
N ARG A 111 -5.20 -17.39 1.58
CA ARG A 111 -6.64 -17.68 1.45
C ARG A 111 -7.26 -17.11 0.19
N SER A 112 -6.78 -15.96 -0.26
CA SER A 112 -7.26 -15.26 -1.46
C SER A 112 -6.34 -15.45 -2.64
N ASP A 113 -5.21 -16.14 -2.46
CA ASP A 113 -4.14 -16.29 -3.46
C ASP A 113 -3.79 -14.94 -4.09
N SER A 114 -3.54 -13.96 -3.23
CA SER A 114 -3.33 -12.58 -3.65
C SER A 114 -2.13 -11.95 -2.96
N TRP A 115 -1.57 -10.95 -3.60
CA TRP A 115 -0.47 -10.16 -3.09
C TRP A 115 -0.90 -8.74 -2.81
N THR A 116 -0.40 -8.19 -1.71
CA THR A 116 -0.53 -6.77 -1.39
C THR A 116 0.84 -6.20 -1.08
N VAL A 117 1.17 -5.06 -1.64
CA VAL A 117 2.38 -4.31 -1.27
C VAL A 117 1.96 -3.07 -0.48
N TYR A 118 2.52 -2.94 0.72
CA TYR A 118 2.38 -1.80 1.61
C TYR A 118 3.65 -0.97 1.54
N SER A 119 3.51 0.36 1.42
CA SER A 119 4.65 1.25 1.34
C SER A 119 4.36 2.63 1.93
N TRP A 120 5.42 3.30 2.40
CA TRP A 120 5.32 4.60 3.07
C TRP A 120 6.30 5.57 2.42
N TRP A 121 5.84 6.82 2.20
CA TRP A 121 6.57 7.80 1.43
C TRP A 121 6.40 9.21 1.99
N TRP A 122 7.45 10.00 1.89
CA TRP A 122 7.33 11.44 1.95
C TRP A 122 7.19 11.98 0.53
N ALA A 123 6.02 12.53 0.19
CA ALA A 123 5.79 13.20 -1.08
C ALA A 123 6.16 14.67 -0.94
N ASN A 124 7.19 15.07 -1.65
CA ASN A 124 7.63 16.45 -1.77
C ASN A 124 7.24 16.95 -3.16
N ASN A 125 6.32 17.91 -3.24
CA ASN A 125 5.88 18.47 -4.50
C ASN A 125 6.26 19.95 -4.54
N THR A 126 6.79 20.41 -5.69
CA THR A 126 7.03 21.82 -5.94
C THR A 126 6.02 22.33 -6.97
N ASN A 127 5.20 23.30 -6.59
CA ASN A 127 4.23 23.91 -7.48
C ASN A 127 4.97 24.61 -8.64
N ALA A 128 4.53 24.36 -9.88
CA ALA A 128 5.20 24.85 -11.09
C ALA A 128 5.08 26.37 -11.26
N GLU A 129 4.00 26.98 -10.77
CA GLU A 129 3.75 28.42 -10.92
C GLU A 129 4.33 29.24 -9.77
N THR A 130 4.14 28.76 -8.53
CA THR A 130 4.48 29.53 -7.32
C THR A 130 5.86 29.18 -6.76
N GLY A 131 6.41 28.00 -7.11
CA GLY A 131 7.61 27.44 -6.50
C GLY A 131 7.40 26.95 -5.07
N GLU A 132 6.16 26.95 -4.56
CA GLU A 132 5.86 26.49 -3.22
C GLU A 132 6.12 24.99 -3.09
N VAL A 133 6.80 24.60 -2.03
CA VAL A 133 7.09 23.19 -1.71
C VAL A 133 6.11 22.71 -0.67
N THR A 134 5.40 21.63 -0.99
CA THR A 134 4.53 20.92 -0.05
C THR A 134 5.13 19.57 0.29
N LYS A 135 5.00 19.16 1.55
CA LYS A 135 5.45 17.84 2.03
C LYS A 135 4.30 17.12 2.70
N LYS A 136 4.01 15.89 2.25
CA LYS A 136 2.92 15.05 2.79
C LYS A 136 3.42 13.65 3.03
N PHE A 137 2.96 13.02 4.11
CA PHE A 137 3.23 11.62 4.35
C PHE A 137 2.14 10.76 3.72
N LEU A 138 2.56 9.76 2.95
CA LEU A 138 1.68 8.83 2.25
C LEU A 138 1.90 7.42 2.76
N HIS A 139 0.81 6.69 2.95
CA HIS A 139 0.81 5.24 3.00
C HIS A 139 0.05 4.72 1.78
N LEU A 140 0.72 3.93 0.96
CA LEU A 140 0.17 3.32 -0.25
C LEU A 140 -0.04 1.83 -0.06
N VAL A 141 -1.16 1.34 -0.54
CA VAL A 141 -1.53 -0.08 -0.53
C VAL A 141 -1.89 -0.50 -1.95
N HIS A 142 -1.13 -1.43 -2.52
CA HIS A 142 -1.37 -1.93 -3.87
C HIS A 142 -1.70 -3.43 -3.82
N ASN A 143 -2.87 -3.81 -4.31
CA ASN A 143 -3.24 -5.20 -4.48
C ASN A 143 -2.92 -5.66 -5.91
N PHE A 144 -2.34 -6.84 -6.03
CA PHE A 144 -1.88 -7.40 -7.30
C PHE A 144 -2.62 -8.69 -7.64
N ASN A 145 -2.95 -8.89 -8.92
CA ASN A 145 -3.44 -10.16 -9.45
C ASN A 145 -2.27 -11.12 -9.76
N SER A 146 -2.62 -12.32 -10.23
CA SER A 146 -1.65 -13.37 -10.60
C SER A 146 -0.74 -13.00 -11.78
N GLU A 147 -1.15 -12.02 -12.61
CA GLU A 147 -0.33 -11.49 -13.71
C GLU A 147 0.64 -10.39 -13.23
N GLY A 148 0.57 -10.04 -11.94
CA GLY A 148 1.36 -8.96 -11.34
C GLY A 148 0.92 -7.57 -11.81
N LYS A 149 -0.36 -7.39 -12.17
CA LYS A 149 -1.00 -6.10 -12.39
C LYS A 149 -1.68 -5.62 -11.12
N VAL A 150 -1.62 -4.33 -10.87
CA VAL A 150 -2.35 -3.70 -9.76
C VAL A 150 -3.84 -3.70 -10.07
N THR A 151 -4.64 -4.27 -9.16
CA THR A 151 -6.11 -4.30 -9.25
C THR A 151 -6.78 -3.28 -8.36
N SER A 152 -6.08 -2.83 -7.31
CA SER A 152 -6.55 -1.69 -6.53
C SER A 152 -5.40 -0.95 -5.86
N GLU A 153 -5.57 0.36 -5.73
CA GLU A 153 -4.68 1.24 -4.97
C GLU A 153 -5.46 1.91 -3.84
N GLY A 154 -4.90 1.88 -2.63
CA GLY A 154 -5.34 2.68 -1.50
C GLY A 154 -4.32 3.77 -1.18
N VAL A 155 -4.76 5.02 -1.08
CA VAL A 155 -3.92 6.18 -0.72
C VAL A 155 -4.39 6.76 0.59
N TYR A 156 -3.54 6.68 1.61
CA TYR A 156 -3.79 7.22 2.95
C TYR A 156 -2.83 8.39 3.18
N LEU A 157 -3.42 9.57 3.37
CA LEU A 157 -2.70 10.82 3.62
C LEU A 157 -2.77 11.15 5.10
N GLN A 158 -1.62 11.43 5.71
CA GLN A 158 -1.60 12.12 7.00
C GLN A 158 -1.83 13.61 6.75
N GLN A 159 -2.87 14.14 7.36
CA GLN A 159 -3.16 15.59 7.40
C GLN A 159 -2.31 16.29 8.43
#